data_30c015d95ed07af9b1df6ebe09924ca3
#
_entry.id   30c015d95ed07af9b1df6ebe09924ca3
#
_cell.length_a   1.000
_cell.length_b   1.000
_cell.length_c   1.000
_cell.angle_alpha   90.00
_cell.angle_beta   90.00
_cell.angle_gamma   90.00
#
_symmetry.space_group_name_H-M   'P 1'
#
loop_
_entity.id
_entity.type
_entity.pdbx_description
1 polymer ?
#
loop_
_entity_poly.entity_id
_entity_poly.type
_entity_poly.pdbx_seq_one_letter_code
_entity_poly.pdbx_strand_id
1 'polypeptide(L)'
;MAGTKQWPGAQQFAASTGRHPALVPTSKDAAVYIDGDHEAVALITGPDEADISIFDRKLEEGRATDLAFAADLYRGGVLAGEAIPEELDEWFGPYLNRYQRKALQLVDRLSLALPIPGSAEETACEGLAERLIASDPTAEAAHRALIRIHAHRGHENAALRQFELCRTALKKQLDAEPEAQTSSLAASLQSRDRTGHQPPGPSSGVATPAQMRSVLARHDDQPSIAVLPFQNLNGDVEQEYFADGMVEDIVTALAHFRHLFVVARNSSFAYKGRSIDIKQVGRELGVRYVVEGSVRRASDRLRIAGQLIDTSTGAYLWADRFDGTLAEVFDLQDQVASSIVGAITPKVEEAEIERAKRKPTESLDAYDYYLRGLAVFDRTVNDQAAIDEALQLFKAAIARDPEFAAAYARAARCYATRKSNGWMVDRAEEVAEAVRLARRAVELGRDDAIALSHGGYVLGYVGGELKNSAVCIDRALVLNPNLAAAWGLSSWVRACFGEPDRAVEHAAGAMRLSPLDPRLFAWQFCTGLAHFCAGRYDDAVEWAESSLRSQPNYASAMRVAAVGHALAGRLLEAQQMMARLCAFDPSLRL
;
A
#
# COMPACT_ATOMS: atom_id res chain seq x y z
N MET A 1 -7.55 32.17 32.65
CA MET A 1 -6.26 32.09 33.37
C MET A 1 -5.60 30.78 32.99
N ALA A 2 -4.67 30.82 32.06
CA ALA A 2 -3.92 29.64 31.61
C ALA A 2 -2.96 29.25 32.74
N GLY A 3 -3.12 28.08 33.31
CA GLY A 3 -2.23 27.56 34.34
C GLY A 3 -0.90 27.19 33.73
N THR A 4 0.12 28.00 33.97
CA THR A 4 1.53 27.65 33.72
C THR A 4 1.88 26.42 34.55
N LYS A 5 2.07 25.27 33.92
CA LYS A 5 2.63 24.09 34.60
C LYS A 5 4.15 24.15 34.48
N GLN A 6 4.80 24.32 35.60
CA GLN A 6 6.26 24.28 35.72
C GLN A 6 6.79 22.87 35.48
N TRP A 7 7.87 22.77 34.74
CA TRP A 7 8.58 21.52 34.46
C TRP A 7 9.83 21.41 35.32
N PRO A 8 9.92 20.41 36.24
CA PRO A 8 11.03 20.29 37.19
C PRO A 8 12.39 19.94 36.60
N GLY A 9 12.45 19.52 35.32
CA GLY A 9 13.67 19.05 34.65
C GLY A 9 14.30 19.99 33.62
N ALA A 10 13.85 21.24 33.51
CA ALA A 10 14.30 22.19 32.48
C ALA A 10 15.83 22.42 32.44
N GLN A 11 16.51 22.41 33.59
CA GLN A 11 17.97 22.55 33.65
C GLN A 11 18.72 21.29 33.13
N GLN A 12 18.19 20.10 33.38
CA GLN A 12 18.77 18.83 32.88
C GLN A 12 18.62 18.68 31.37
N PHE A 13 17.49 19.10 30.81
CA PHE A 13 17.24 19.07 29.39
C PHE A 13 18.20 19.99 28.59
N ALA A 14 18.43 21.19 29.09
CA ALA A 14 19.40 22.13 28.48
C ALA A 14 20.86 21.64 28.61
N ALA A 15 21.20 20.93 29.68
CA ALA A 15 22.54 20.36 29.88
C ALA A 15 22.79 19.11 29.05
N SER A 16 21.77 18.27 28.78
CA SER A 16 21.93 17.02 28.03
C SER A 16 21.96 17.22 26.50
N THR A 17 21.32 18.29 26.01
CA THR A 17 21.22 18.54 24.55
C THR A 17 22.26 19.52 24.01
N GLY A 18 22.96 20.27 24.87
CA GLY A 18 23.97 21.26 24.45
C GLY A 18 23.41 22.37 23.54
N ARG A 19 22.09 22.51 23.45
CA ARG A 19 21.40 23.52 22.66
C ARG A 19 20.74 24.56 23.56
N HIS A 20 21.17 25.80 23.45
CA HIS A 20 20.37 26.92 23.92
C HIS A 20 19.01 26.91 23.21
N PRO A 21 17.89 27.21 23.90
CA PRO A 21 16.57 27.27 23.30
C PRO A 21 16.54 28.43 22.31
N ALA A 22 16.85 28.14 21.05
CA ALA A 22 16.70 29.04 19.94
C ALA A 22 15.70 28.38 18.99
N LEU A 23 14.46 28.92 19.00
CA LEU A 23 13.51 28.90 17.86
C LEU A 23 13.47 27.58 17.07
N VAL A 24 12.53 26.72 17.38
CA VAL A 24 12.10 25.69 16.45
C VAL A 24 11.25 26.38 15.38
N PRO A 25 11.67 26.50 14.13
CA PRO A 25 10.85 27.08 13.07
C PRO A 25 9.79 26.04 12.68
N THR A 26 8.59 26.19 13.21
CA THR A 26 7.39 25.59 12.65
C THR A 26 6.83 26.52 11.57
N SER A 27 6.06 25.97 10.63
CA SER A 27 5.51 26.63 9.43
C SER A 27 5.10 28.09 9.64
N LYS A 28 5.19 28.89 8.62
CA LYS A 28 5.16 30.35 8.56
C LYS A 28 4.06 31.11 9.32
N ASP A 29 3.11 30.45 9.99
CA ASP A 29 1.92 31.07 10.58
C ASP A 29 1.66 30.74 12.07
N ALA A 30 2.52 29.97 12.75
CA ALA A 30 2.36 29.68 14.18
C ALA A 30 3.65 30.02 14.93
N ALA A 31 3.64 31.12 15.66
CA ALA A 31 4.70 31.46 16.59
C ALA A 31 4.53 30.63 17.87
N VAL A 32 5.25 29.54 18.00
CA VAL A 32 5.39 28.83 19.26
C VAL A 32 6.41 29.55 20.11
N TYR A 33 5.98 30.16 21.20
CA TYR A 33 6.84 30.84 22.17
C TYR A 33 7.21 29.86 23.26
N ILE A 34 8.50 29.63 23.47
CA ILE A 34 9.03 28.97 24.64
C ILE A 34 9.45 30.10 25.61
N ASP A 35 8.74 30.25 26.71
CA ASP A 35 9.13 31.13 27.79
C ASP A 35 9.76 30.26 28.88
N GLY A 36 10.94 30.62 29.30
CA GLY A 36 11.67 29.85 30.31
C GLY A 36 12.64 30.71 31.07
N ASP A 37 12.68 30.53 32.39
CA ASP A 37 13.73 31.00 33.27
C ASP A 37 14.62 29.82 33.69
N HIS A 38 15.54 30.07 34.63
CA HIS A 38 16.47 29.04 35.09
C HIS A 38 15.81 27.89 35.88
N GLU A 39 14.50 27.99 36.19
CA GLU A 39 13.77 27.02 37.00
C GLU A 39 12.58 26.36 36.26
N ALA A 40 12.08 26.96 35.18
CA ALA A 40 10.94 26.41 34.43
C ALA A 40 10.96 26.77 32.95
N VAL A 41 10.45 25.87 32.11
CA VAL A 41 10.18 26.09 30.69
C VAL A 41 8.68 25.93 30.45
N ALA A 42 8.05 26.92 29.86
CA ALA A 42 6.65 26.86 29.46
C ALA A 42 6.50 26.98 27.94
N LEU A 43 5.70 26.10 27.38
CA LEU A 43 5.26 26.20 25.98
C LEU A 43 3.99 27.07 25.96
N ILE A 44 4.07 28.24 25.36
CA ILE A 44 2.91 29.13 25.20
C ILE A 44 2.29 28.81 23.84
N THR A 45 1.17 28.09 23.86
CA THR A 45 0.36 27.78 22.67
C THR A 45 -1.05 28.33 22.85
N GLY A 46 -1.67 28.79 21.76
CA GLY A 46 -3.10 29.08 21.74
C GLY A 46 -3.95 27.82 21.93
N PRO A 47 -5.23 27.95 22.29
CA PRO A 47 -6.12 26.79 22.48
C PRO A 47 -6.34 25.97 21.20
N ASP A 48 -5.99 26.50 20.03
CA ASP A 48 -6.12 25.88 18.72
C ASP A 48 -4.78 25.48 18.08
N GLU A 49 -3.67 25.63 18.82
CA GLU A 49 -2.31 25.45 18.27
C GLU A 49 -1.66 24.13 18.69
N ALA A 50 -2.15 23.47 19.74
CA ALA A 50 -1.63 22.19 20.20
C ALA A 50 -2.61 21.06 19.87
N ASP A 51 -2.14 20.03 19.17
CA ASP A 51 -2.93 18.84 18.81
C ASP A 51 -3.65 18.23 20.03
N ILE A 52 -3.02 18.25 21.21
CA ILE A 52 -3.57 17.76 22.48
C ILE A 52 -4.81 18.58 22.91
N SER A 53 -4.77 19.90 22.78
CA SER A 53 -5.89 20.78 23.15
C SER A 53 -7.06 20.63 22.18
N ILE A 54 -6.75 20.47 20.89
CA ILE A 54 -7.75 20.21 19.86
C ILE A 54 -8.38 18.83 20.07
N PHE A 55 -7.56 17.81 20.35
CA PHE A 55 -8.02 16.44 20.66
C PHE A 55 -9.01 16.43 21.84
N ASP A 56 -8.65 17.06 22.94
CA ASP A 56 -9.50 17.11 24.13
C ASP A 56 -10.84 17.82 23.84
N ARG A 57 -10.81 18.95 23.16
CA ARG A 57 -12.01 19.70 22.77
C ARG A 57 -12.91 18.87 21.83
N LYS A 58 -12.34 18.24 20.81
CA LYS A 58 -13.10 17.41 19.86
C LYS A 58 -13.69 16.16 20.52
N LEU A 59 -13.00 15.60 21.49
CA LEU A 59 -13.53 14.49 22.29
C LEU A 59 -14.71 14.93 23.17
N GLU A 60 -14.71 16.17 23.68
CA GLU A 60 -15.79 16.75 24.47
C GLU A 60 -17.01 17.14 23.61
N GLU A 61 -16.80 17.70 22.41
CA GLU A 61 -17.85 18.04 21.44
C GLU A 61 -18.70 16.82 21.06
N GLY A 62 -18.08 15.66 20.91
CA GLY A 62 -18.72 14.34 20.90
C GLY A 62 -19.57 14.00 19.67
N ARG A 63 -19.60 14.83 18.61
CA ARG A 63 -20.25 14.49 17.34
C ARG A 63 -19.40 13.46 16.58
N ALA A 64 -20.00 12.62 15.76
CA ALA A 64 -19.28 11.59 15.01
C ALA A 64 -18.11 12.16 14.18
N THR A 65 -18.31 13.28 13.48
CA THR A 65 -17.27 13.98 12.72
C THR A 65 -16.16 14.55 13.59
N ASP A 66 -16.47 15.07 14.79
CA ASP A 66 -15.49 15.60 15.74
C ASP A 66 -14.67 14.48 16.36
N LEU A 67 -15.32 13.35 16.68
CA LEU A 67 -14.65 12.15 17.17
C LEU A 67 -13.73 11.53 16.10
N ALA A 68 -14.14 11.52 14.83
CA ALA A 68 -13.31 11.07 13.72
C ALA A 68 -12.08 11.96 13.55
N PHE A 69 -12.26 13.28 13.62
CA PHE A 69 -11.15 14.23 13.59
C PHE A 69 -10.18 14.04 14.76
N ALA A 70 -10.70 13.81 15.98
CA ALA A 70 -9.88 13.48 17.14
C ALA A 70 -9.10 12.16 16.95
N ALA A 71 -9.71 11.16 16.31
CA ALA A 71 -9.04 9.90 15.98
C ALA A 71 -7.86 10.10 15.03
N ASP A 72 -7.98 10.96 14.03
CA ASP A 72 -6.90 11.28 13.09
C ASP A 72 -5.75 12.07 13.74
N LEU A 73 -6.03 12.86 14.77
CA LEU A 73 -4.99 13.56 15.55
C LEU A 73 -4.15 12.62 16.42
N TYR A 74 -4.70 11.49 16.86
CA TYR A 74 -3.97 10.54 17.69
C TYR A 74 -3.03 9.68 16.85
N ARG A 75 -1.76 10.06 16.81
CA ARG A 75 -0.71 9.37 16.00
C ARG A 75 0.09 8.33 16.80
N GLY A 76 -0.31 8.00 18.00
CA GLY A 76 0.40 7.16 18.97
C GLY A 76 0.55 7.89 20.29
N GLY A 77 1.51 7.47 21.14
CA GLY A 77 1.79 8.17 22.39
C GLY A 77 2.27 9.61 22.17
N VAL A 78 2.12 10.46 23.16
CA VAL A 78 2.75 11.81 23.19
C VAL A 78 4.25 11.64 22.96
N LEU A 79 4.81 12.34 21.98
CA LEU A 79 6.20 12.18 21.49
C LEU A 79 6.48 10.85 20.78
N ALA A 80 5.48 10.22 20.14
CA ALA A 80 5.69 9.00 19.35
C ALA A 80 6.75 9.24 18.26
N GLY A 81 7.83 8.45 18.31
CA GLY A 81 8.98 8.57 17.41
C GLY A 81 10.18 9.35 17.95
N GLU A 82 10.07 9.96 19.13
CA GLU A 82 11.20 10.58 19.82
C GLU A 82 11.68 9.66 20.97
N ALA A 83 13.00 9.49 21.12
CA ALA A 83 13.55 8.79 22.25
C ALA A 83 13.43 9.67 23.49
N ILE A 84 12.56 9.30 24.42
CA ILE A 84 12.42 9.99 25.71
C ILE A 84 13.57 9.52 26.61
N PRO A 85 14.40 10.43 27.15
CA PRO A 85 15.40 10.07 28.16
C PRO A 85 14.75 9.39 29.37
N GLU A 86 15.40 8.36 29.92
CA GLU A 86 14.88 7.60 31.08
C GLU A 86 14.49 8.48 32.26
N GLU A 87 15.22 9.59 32.47
CA GLU A 87 14.96 10.55 33.55
C GLU A 87 13.62 11.30 33.41
N LEU A 88 13.04 11.30 32.19
CA LEU A 88 11.78 11.96 31.91
C LEU A 88 10.58 11.00 31.87
N ASP A 89 10.84 9.70 31.97
CA ASP A 89 9.81 8.66 31.84
C ASP A 89 8.80 8.73 32.99
N GLU A 90 9.26 9.01 34.21
CA GLU A 90 8.37 9.22 35.38
C GLU A 90 7.44 10.43 35.20
N TRP A 91 7.89 11.45 34.48
CA TRP A 91 7.10 12.66 34.28
C TRP A 91 6.12 12.51 33.11
N PHE A 92 6.53 11.90 32.02
CA PHE A 92 5.68 11.66 30.84
C PHE A 92 4.72 10.49 31.03
N GLY A 93 5.07 9.47 31.78
CA GLY A 93 4.28 8.27 32.01
C GLY A 93 2.80 8.51 32.34
N PRO A 94 2.46 9.40 33.29
CA PRO A 94 1.07 9.74 33.62
C PRO A 94 0.31 10.37 32.46
N TYR A 95 0.97 11.18 31.61
CA TYR A 95 0.37 11.81 30.42
C TYR A 95 0.16 10.81 29.31
N LEU A 96 1.16 9.97 29.03
CA LEU A 96 1.06 8.88 28.05
C LEU A 96 -0.12 7.96 28.38
N ASN A 97 -0.20 7.50 29.63
CA ASN A 97 -1.28 6.65 30.12
C ASN A 97 -2.66 7.33 30.06
N ARG A 98 -2.72 8.64 30.30
CA ARG A 98 -3.96 9.41 30.22
C ARG A 98 -4.48 9.49 28.78
N TYR A 99 -3.64 9.81 27.82
CA TYR A 99 -4.05 9.97 26.41
C TYR A 99 -4.29 8.62 25.74
N GLN A 100 -3.55 7.58 26.10
CA GLN A 100 -3.85 6.22 25.67
C GLN A 100 -5.25 5.77 26.15
N ARG A 101 -5.60 6.02 27.41
CA ARG A 101 -6.96 5.72 27.91
C ARG A 101 -8.03 6.54 27.21
N LYS A 102 -7.80 7.83 26.90
CA LYS A 102 -8.73 8.64 26.13
C LYS A 102 -8.90 8.12 24.69
N ALA A 103 -7.83 7.66 24.05
CA ALA A 103 -7.90 7.07 22.73
C ALA A 103 -8.65 5.73 22.72
N LEU A 104 -8.49 4.89 23.75
CA LEU A 104 -9.28 3.66 23.93
C LEU A 104 -10.77 3.96 24.13
N GLN A 105 -11.12 5.00 24.87
CA GLN A 105 -12.52 5.45 25.01
C GLN A 105 -13.06 6.00 23.69
N LEU A 106 -12.25 6.73 22.95
CA LEU A 106 -12.61 7.31 21.67
C LEU A 106 -12.92 6.22 20.63
N VAL A 107 -12.05 5.20 20.50
CA VAL A 107 -12.25 4.12 19.55
C VAL A 107 -13.50 3.28 19.88
N ASP A 108 -13.77 3.03 21.15
CA ASP A 108 -14.99 2.32 21.56
C ASP A 108 -16.26 3.15 21.26
N ARG A 109 -16.26 4.46 21.55
CA ARG A 109 -17.38 5.35 21.19
C ARG A 109 -17.61 5.43 19.70
N LEU A 110 -16.58 5.60 18.87
CA LEU A 110 -16.68 5.62 17.41
C LEU A 110 -17.24 4.31 16.87
N SER A 111 -16.75 3.18 17.35
CA SER A 111 -17.18 1.85 16.90
C SER A 111 -18.64 1.52 17.24
N LEU A 112 -19.25 2.20 18.22
CA LEU A 112 -20.67 2.06 18.57
C LEU A 112 -21.56 2.95 17.72
N ALA A 113 -21.04 4.01 17.10
CA ALA A 113 -21.78 5.03 16.38
C ALA A 113 -21.57 5.00 14.85
N LEU A 114 -21.07 3.91 14.29
CA LEU A 114 -20.74 3.79 12.85
C LEU A 114 -22.00 3.99 11.96
N PRO A 115 -22.07 5.06 11.16
CA PRO A 115 -23.31 5.39 10.45
C PRO A 115 -23.49 4.63 9.13
N ILE A 116 -22.43 4.44 8.35
CA ILE A 116 -22.47 3.81 7.01
C ILE A 116 -21.15 3.09 6.76
N PRO A 117 -21.15 1.87 6.20
CA PRO A 117 -19.93 1.18 5.80
C PRO A 117 -19.11 2.01 4.80
N GLY A 118 -17.80 2.17 5.05
CA GLY A 118 -16.89 2.95 4.21
C GLY A 118 -16.95 4.46 4.43
N SER A 119 -17.62 4.95 5.49
CA SER A 119 -17.62 6.37 5.84
C SER A 119 -16.25 6.85 6.35
N ALA A 120 -16.03 8.18 6.34
CA ALA A 120 -14.82 8.78 6.88
C ALA A 120 -14.65 8.48 8.38
N GLU A 121 -15.75 8.43 9.12
CA GLU A 121 -15.78 8.11 10.54
C GLU A 121 -15.38 6.65 10.81
N GLU A 122 -15.80 5.72 9.94
CA GLU A 122 -15.40 4.32 10.03
C GLU A 122 -13.91 4.16 9.73
N THR A 123 -13.39 4.84 8.70
CA THR A 123 -11.97 4.82 8.34
C THR A 123 -11.10 5.41 9.45
N ALA A 124 -11.53 6.49 10.07
CA ALA A 124 -10.82 7.10 11.20
C ALA A 124 -10.81 6.18 12.43
N CYS A 125 -11.94 5.49 12.70
CA CYS A 125 -12.06 4.51 13.78
C CYS A 125 -11.12 3.31 13.55
N GLU A 126 -11.08 2.76 12.34
CA GLU A 126 -10.22 1.66 11.93
C GLU A 126 -8.75 2.02 12.11
N GLY A 127 -8.29 3.15 11.54
CA GLY A 127 -6.92 3.60 11.67
C GLY A 127 -6.50 3.92 13.11
N LEU A 128 -7.42 4.40 13.97
CA LEU A 128 -7.14 4.57 15.40
C LEU A 128 -6.99 3.23 16.11
N ALA A 129 -7.87 2.25 15.81
CA ALA A 129 -7.81 0.93 16.41
C ALA A 129 -6.52 0.19 16.05
N GLU A 130 -6.09 0.26 14.79
CA GLU A 130 -4.82 -0.31 14.33
C GLU A 130 -3.61 0.30 15.04
N ARG A 131 -3.54 1.62 15.19
CA ARG A 131 -2.45 2.29 15.91
C ARG A 131 -2.42 1.90 17.40
N LEU A 132 -3.58 1.73 18.02
CA LEU A 132 -3.67 1.30 19.42
C LEU A 132 -3.20 -0.14 19.60
N ILE A 133 -3.56 -1.06 18.69
CA ILE A 133 -3.11 -2.46 18.72
C ILE A 133 -1.61 -2.54 18.44
N ALA A 134 -1.09 -1.73 17.54
CA ALA A 134 0.35 -1.69 17.24
C ALA A 134 1.18 -1.22 18.45
N SER A 135 0.63 -0.31 19.30
CA SER A 135 1.29 0.13 20.52
C SER A 135 1.04 -0.81 21.72
N ASP A 136 -0.12 -1.43 21.78
CA ASP A 136 -0.52 -2.37 22.83
C ASP A 136 -1.39 -3.48 22.23
N PRO A 137 -0.79 -4.64 21.89
CA PRO A 137 -1.54 -5.79 21.33
C PRO A 137 -2.61 -6.37 22.25
N THR A 138 -2.65 -5.95 23.54
CA THR A 138 -3.68 -6.39 24.49
C THR A 138 -4.85 -5.42 24.63
N ALA A 139 -4.89 -4.36 23.83
CA ALA A 139 -5.91 -3.31 23.87
C ALA A 139 -7.28 -3.82 23.40
N GLU A 140 -8.03 -4.50 24.27
CA GLU A 140 -9.33 -5.13 23.91
C GLU A 140 -10.36 -4.18 23.29
N ALA A 141 -10.40 -2.91 23.72
CA ALA A 141 -11.30 -1.92 23.15
C ALA A 141 -11.02 -1.67 21.65
N ALA A 142 -9.75 -1.66 21.26
CA ALA A 142 -9.34 -1.52 19.88
C ALA A 142 -9.69 -2.77 19.06
N HIS A 143 -9.46 -3.96 19.59
CA HIS A 143 -9.89 -5.20 18.98
C HIS A 143 -11.41 -5.27 18.81
N ARG A 144 -12.19 -4.86 19.84
CA ARG A 144 -13.67 -4.78 19.74
C ARG A 144 -14.12 -3.83 18.64
N ALA A 145 -13.43 -2.71 18.48
CA ALA A 145 -13.74 -1.76 17.41
C ALA A 145 -13.56 -2.39 16.03
N LEU A 146 -12.43 -3.06 15.76
CA LEU A 146 -12.21 -3.78 14.49
C LEU A 146 -13.21 -4.91 14.28
N ILE A 147 -13.55 -5.68 15.32
CA ILE A 147 -14.59 -6.72 15.24
C ILE A 147 -15.93 -6.11 14.81
N ARG A 148 -16.33 -4.95 15.39
CA ARG A 148 -17.57 -4.26 15.00
C ARG A 148 -17.51 -3.71 13.58
N ILE A 149 -16.40 -3.12 13.16
CA ILE A 149 -16.19 -2.60 11.80
C ILE A 149 -16.30 -3.74 10.78
N HIS A 150 -15.60 -4.84 11.01
CA HIS A 150 -15.68 -6.00 10.12
C HIS A 150 -17.10 -6.60 10.08
N ALA A 151 -17.76 -6.71 11.22
CA ALA A 151 -19.15 -7.16 11.28
C ALA A 151 -20.13 -6.20 10.57
N HIS A 152 -19.91 -4.90 10.68
CA HIS A 152 -20.70 -3.87 10.02
C HIS A 152 -20.57 -3.90 8.50
N ARG A 153 -19.37 -4.24 8.00
CA ARG A 153 -19.10 -4.49 6.57
C ARG A 153 -19.61 -5.85 6.07
N GLY A 154 -20.16 -6.69 6.95
CA GLY A 154 -20.59 -8.05 6.63
C GLY A 154 -19.42 -9.05 6.53
N HIS A 155 -18.24 -8.68 7.00
CA HIS A 155 -17.03 -9.51 7.00
C HIS A 155 -16.95 -10.32 8.32
N GLU A 156 -17.90 -11.23 8.56
CA GLU A 156 -18.00 -11.97 9.82
C GLU A 156 -16.75 -12.80 10.13
N ASN A 157 -16.12 -13.36 9.10
CA ASN A 157 -14.87 -14.12 9.25
C ASN A 157 -13.69 -13.23 9.68
N ALA A 158 -13.58 -12.01 9.17
CA ALA A 158 -12.57 -11.04 9.59
C ALA A 158 -12.81 -10.60 11.04
N ALA A 159 -14.05 -10.41 11.43
CA ALA A 159 -14.43 -10.10 12.80
C ALA A 159 -14.02 -11.23 13.79
N LEU A 160 -14.26 -12.49 13.41
CA LEU A 160 -13.86 -13.64 14.23
C LEU A 160 -12.34 -13.82 14.29
N ARG A 161 -11.63 -13.56 13.18
CA ARG A 161 -10.15 -13.52 13.18
C ARG A 161 -9.62 -12.48 14.14
N GLN A 162 -10.19 -11.28 14.12
CA GLN A 162 -9.78 -10.21 15.03
C GLN A 162 -9.99 -10.58 16.50
N PHE A 163 -11.05 -11.35 16.80
CA PHE A 163 -11.26 -11.90 18.13
C PHE A 163 -10.18 -12.91 18.53
N GLU A 164 -9.79 -13.80 17.61
CA GLU A 164 -8.71 -14.78 17.88
C GLU A 164 -7.35 -14.11 18.08
N LEU A 165 -7.05 -13.05 17.33
CA LEU A 165 -5.84 -12.23 17.54
C LEU A 165 -5.85 -11.61 18.93
N CYS A 166 -6.97 -11.04 19.36
CA CYS A 166 -7.15 -10.50 20.71
C CYS A 166 -6.89 -11.56 21.77
N ARG A 167 -7.54 -12.73 21.65
CA ARG A 167 -7.39 -13.86 22.59
C ARG A 167 -5.94 -14.33 22.68
N THR A 168 -5.28 -14.46 21.53
CA THR A 168 -3.87 -14.89 21.47
C THR A 168 -2.94 -13.88 22.13
N ALA A 169 -3.15 -12.58 21.90
CA ALA A 169 -2.34 -11.52 22.49
C ALA A 169 -2.50 -11.48 24.02
N LEU A 170 -3.74 -11.53 24.52
CA LEU A 170 -4.06 -11.59 25.95
C LEU A 170 -3.45 -12.82 26.62
N LYS A 171 -3.58 -13.98 26.01
CA LYS A 171 -3.01 -15.23 26.54
C LYS A 171 -1.50 -15.19 26.60
N LYS A 172 -0.85 -14.67 25.54
CA LYS A 172 0.62 -14.61 25.45
C LYS A 172 1.25 -13.61 26.41
N GLN A 173 0.62 -12.44 26.60
CA GLN A 173 1.22 -11.32 27.33
C GLN A 173 0.73 -11.21 28.78
N LEU A 174 -0.53 -11.56 29.03
CA LEU A 174 -1.18 -11.37 30.33
C LEU A 174 -1.67 -12.68 30.96
N ASP A 175 -1.55 -13.81 30.27
CA ASP A 175 -2.15 -15.12 30.64
C ASP A 175 -3.66 -15.00 30.97
N ALA A 176 -4.37 -14.12 30.26
CA ALA A 176 -5.77 -13.78 30.49
C ALA A 176 -6.66 -14.21 29.32
N GLU A 177 -7.97 -14.39 29.62
CA GLU A 177 -8.99 -14.57 28.59
C GLU A 177 -9.67 -13.22 28.29
N PRO A 178 -10.25 -13.04 27.07
CA PRO A 178 -10.94 -11.81 26.71
C PRO A 178 -12.11 -11.48 27.66
N GLU A 179 -12.34 -10.19 27.86
CA GLU A 179 -13.47 -9.67 28.65
C GLU A 179 -14.82 -10.20 28.15
N ALA A 180 -15.80 -10.25 29.06
CA ALA A 180 -17.16 -10.69 28.73
C ALA A 180 -17.79 -9.95 27.54
N GLN A 181 -17.48 -8.65 27.37
CA GLN A 181 -17.98 -7.84 26.25
C GLN A 181 -17.40 -8.30 24.91
N THR A 182 -16.10 -8.59 24.88
CA THR A 182 -15.39 -9.06 23.69
C THR A 182 -15.85 -10.46 23.30
N SER A 183 -15.95 -11.36 24.29
CA SER A 183 -16.44 -12.73 24.10
C SER A 183 -17.90 -12.78 23.66
N SER A 184 -18.77 -11.93 24.22
CA SER A 184 -20.20 -11.86 23.84
C SER A 184 -20.37 -11.36 22.40
N LEU A 185 -19.53 -10.40 21.97
CA LEU A 185 -19.55 -9.89 20.62
C LEU A 185 -19.22 -11.01 19.63
N ALA A 186 -18.16 -11.75 19.86
CA ALA A 186 -17.78 -12.91 19.04
C ALA A 186 -18.85 -14.01 19.04
N ALA A 187 -19.42 -14.34 20.21
CA ALA A 187 -20.51 -15.33 20.31
C ALA A 187 -21.78 -14.91 19.56
N SER A 188 -22.09 -13.61 19.53
CA SER A 188 -23.23 -13.08 18.75
C SER A 188 -23.04 -13.24 17.24
N LEU A 189 -21.81 -13.15 16.75
CA LEU A 189 -21.46 -13.38 15.35
C LEU A 189 -21.55 -14.87 15.00
N GLN A 190 -21.03 -15.75 15.86
CA GLN A 190 -21.12 -17.20 15.69
C GLN A 190 -22.58 -17.73 15.77
N SER A 191 -23.45 -17.08 16.54
CA SER A 191 -24.86 -17.48 16.65
C SER A 191 -25.70 -17.06 15.46
N ARG A 192 -25.35 -15.96 14.77
CA ARG A 192 -25.98 -15.56 13.50
C ARG A 192 -25.76 -16.59 12.40
N ASP A 193 -24.59 -17.23 12.39
CA ASP A 193 -24.27 -18.30 11.44
C ASP A 193 -25.06 -19.61 11.73
N ARG A 194 -25.48 -19.84 13.00
CA ARG A 194 -26.24 -21.02 13.42
C ARG A 194 -27.75 -20.92 13.33
N THR A 195 -28.32 -19.72 13.32
CA THR A 195 -29.75 -19.51 13.17
C THR A 195 -30.12 -19.31 11.70
N GLY A 196 -30.01 -20.41 10.97
CA GLY A 196 -30.80 -20.77 9.82
C GLY A 196 -31.15 -19.69 8.84
N HIS A 197 -30.62 -19.82 7.68
CA HIS A 197 -31.23 -19.39 6.44
C HIS A 197 -32.62 -20.01 6.32
N GLN A 198 -33.61 -19.33 6.88
CA GLN A 198 -34.97 -19.41 6.36
C GLN A 198 -35.02 -18.36 5.24
N PRO A 199 -35.28 -18.75 3.97
CA PRO A 199 -35.30 -17.79 2.88
C PRO A 199 -36.36 -16.73 3.20
N PRO A 200 -36.06 -15.42 3.20
CA PRO A 200 -37.08 -14.40 3.26
C PRO A 200 -37.92 -14.54 2.01
N GLY A 201 -39.25 -14.49 2.20
CA GLY A 201 -40.23 -14.47 1.13
C GLY A 201 -39.93 -13.32 0.14
N PRO A 202 -40.44 -13.40 -1.08
CA PRO A 202 -40.05 -12.52 -2.18
C PRO A 202 -40.53 -11.09 -1.95
N SER A 203 -39.66 -10.26 -1.37
CA SER A 203 -39.84 -8.82 -1.44
C SER A 203 -38.52 -8.12 -1.30
N SER A 204 -38.10 -7.46 -2.36
CA SER A 204 -37.05 -6.45 -2.55
C SER A 204 -35.84 -6.89 -3.35
N GLY A 205 -35.92 -6.71 -4.67
CA GLY A 205 -34.81 -6.17 -5.43
C GLY A 205 -33.60 -7.04 -5.65
N VAL A 206 -33.73 -8.31 -5.97
CA VAL A 206 -32.69 -8.99 -6.75
C VAL A 206 -32.66 -8.32 -8.12
N ALA A 207 -31.58 -7.59 -8.41
CA ALA A 207 -31.37 -7.03 -9.74
C ALA A 207 -31.59 -8.14 -10.76
N THR A 208 -32.54 -7.92 -11.66
CA THR A 208 -32.85 -8.89 -12.73
C THR A 208 -31.59 -9.11 -13.58
N PRO A 209 -31.42 -10.26 -14.23
CA PRO A 209 -30.33 -10.50 -15.17
C PRO A 209 -30.14 -9.39 -16.20
N ALA A 210 -31.22 -8.66 -16.53
CA ALA A 210 -31.18 -7.49 -17.39
C ALA A 210 -30.57 -6.25 -16.69
N GLN A 211 -30.80 -6.04 -15.40
CA GLN A 211 -30.17 -4.96 -14.60
C GLN A 211 -28.71 -5.28 -14.31
N MET A 212 -28.37 -6.53 -14.04
CA MET A 212 -26.99 -6.99 -13.93
C MET A 212 -26.24 -6.79 -15.27
N ARG A 213 -26.85 -7.10 -16.40
CA ARG A 213 -26.27 -6.80 -17.73
C ARG A 213 -26.07 -5.31 -17.97
N SER A 214 -26.93 -4.43 -17.47
CA SER A 214 -26.78 -2.98 -17.64
C SER A 214 -25.68 -2.37 -16.77
N VAL A 215 -25.42 -2.95 -15.61
CA VAL A 215 -24.28 -2.58 -14.74
C VAL A 215 -22.98 -3.13 -15.33
N LEU A 216 -22.97 -4.36 -15.85
CA LEU A 216 -21.84 -4.98 -16.50
C LEU A 216 -21.49 -4.31 -17.84
N ALA A 217 -22.47 -3.83 -18.61
CA ALA A 217 -22.26 -3.10 -19.86
C ALA A 217 -21.54 -1.74 -19.66
N ARG A 218 -21.50 -1.19 -18.47
CA ARG A 218 -20.72 0.01 -18.15
C ARG A 218 -19.24 -0.26 -17.85
N HIS A 219 -18.84 -1.55 -17.71
CA HIS A 219 -17.48 -1.98 -17.36
C HIS A 219 -16.88 -2.86 -18.47
N ASP A 220 -17.46 -2.84 -19.68
CA ASP A 220 -17.01 -3.70 -20.81
C ASP A 220 -15.56 -3.46 -21.22
N ASP A 221 -15.00 -2.30 -20.86
CA ASP A 221 -13.64 -1.88 -21.20
C ASP A 221 -12.60 -2.13 -20.09
N GLN A 222 -13.02 -2.32 -18.82
CA GLN A 222 -12.10 -2.64 -17.72
C GLN A 222 -11.87 -4.15 -17.61
N PRO A 223 -10.63 -4.59 -17.27
CA PRO A 223 -10.41 -5.98 -16.92
C PRO A 223 -11.25 -6.36 -15.70
N SER A 224 -11.89 -7.52 -15.76
CA SER A 224 -12.80 -7.99 -14.73
C SER A 224 -12.41 -9.39 -14.28
N ILE A 225 -12.43 -9.60 -12.94
CA ILE A 225 -11.97 -10.83 -12.30
C ILE A 225 -12.95 -11.32 -11.24
N ALA A 226 -13.11 -12.63 -11.14
CA ALA A 226 -13.79 -13.28 -10.04
C ALA A 226 -12.83 -14.27 -9.36
N VAL A 227 -12.89 -14.36 -8.04
CA VAL A 227 -12.19 -15.39 -7.27
C VAL A 227 -13.22 -16.43 -6.84
N LEU A 228 -13.10 -17.65 -7.37
CA LEU A 228 -13.98 -18.74 -7.01
C LEU A 228 -13.63 -19.33 -5.64
N PRO A 229 -14.56 -19.98 -4.94
CA PRO A 229 -14.28 -20.71 -3.72
C PRO A 229 -13.17 -21.72 -3.95
N PHE A 230 -12.14 -21.71 -3.10
CA PHE A 230 -11.05 -22.68 -3.17
C PHE A 230 -11.56 -24.04 -2.73
N GLN A 231 -11.17 -25.10 -3.46
CA GLN A 231 -11.59 -26.45 -3.16
C GLN A 231 -10.82 -27.00 -1.95
N ASN A 232 -11.54 -27.44 -0.93
CA ASN A 232 -10.96 -28.19 0.17
C ASN A 232 -10.86 -29.68 -0.22
N LEU A 233 -9.65 -30.14 -0.53
CA LEU A 233 -9.41 -31.51 -1.00
C LEU A 233 -9.42 -32.55 0.09
N ASN A 234 -9.46 -32.18 1.36
CA ASN A 234 -9.48 -33.10 2.49
C ASN A 234 -10.89 -33.34 3.09
N GLY A 235 -11.85 -32.46 2.76
CA GLY A 235 -13.22 -32.53 3.28
C GLY A 235 -13.38 -32.21 4.77
N ASP A 236 -12.36 -31.62 5.40
CA ASP A 236 -12.40 -31.21 6.80
C ASP A 236 -13.06 -29.81 6.91
N VAL A 237 -14.06 -29.68 7.77
CA VAL A 237 -14.85 -28.46 7.96
C VAL A 237 -13.99 -27.28 8.43
N GLU A 238 -12.97 -27.52 9.27
CA GLU A 238 -12.05 -26.46 9.72
C GLU A 238 -11.20 -25.91 8.58
N GLN A 239 -10.87 -26.71 7.58
CA GLN A 239 -10.12 -26.27 6.41
C GLN A 239 -11.00 -25.55 5.37
N GLU A 240 -12.29 -25.81 5.36
CA GLU A 240 -13.23 -25.11 4.52
C GLU A 240 -13.32 -23.64 4.91
N TYR A 241 -13.33 -23.37 6.21
CA TYR A 241 -13.28 -22.00 6.75
C TYR A 241 -12.00 -21.25 6.35
N PHE A 242 -10.85 -21.94 6.40
CA PHE A 242 -9.58 -21.37 5.97
C PHE A 242 -9.57 -21.08 4.46
N ALA A 243 -10.07 -22.01 3.64
CA ALA A 243 -10.16 -21.81 2.19
C ALA A 243 -11.08 -20.62 1.84
N ASP A 244 -12.20 -20.48 2.53
CA ASP A 244 -13.14 -19.38 2.34
C ASP A 244 -12.54 -18.01 2.76
N GLY A 245 -11.79 -17.97 3.86
CA GLY A 245 -11.08 -16.80 4.33
C GLY A 245 -10.02 -16.31 3.34
N MET A 246 -9.25 -17.25 2.79
CA MET A 246 -8.24 -16.91 1.76
C MET A 246 -8.86 -16.28 0.52
N VAL A 247 -10.01 -16.76 0.07
CA VAL A 247 -10.73 -16.13 -1.06
C VAL A 247 -11.12 -14.69 -0.73
N GLU A 248 -11.58 -14.43 0.48
CA GLU A 248 -11.93 -13.08 0.94
C GLU A 248 -10.73 -12.13 0.94
N ASP A 249 -9.58 -12.61 1.43
CA ASP A 249 -8.36 -11.81 1.46
C ASP A 249 -7.84 -11.51 0.04
N ILE A 250 -7.91 -12.49 -0.87
CA ILE A 250 -7.56 -12.30 -2.28
C ILE A 250 -8.51 -11.28 -2.94
N VAL A 251 -9.83 -11.39 -2.72
CA VAL A 251 -10.83 -10.43 -3.24
C VAL A 251 -10.55 -9.04 -2.73
N THR A 252 -10.30 -8.90 -1.42
CA THR A 252 -9.98 -7.63 -0.78
C THR A 252 -8.70 -7.03 -1.34
N ALA A 253 -7.63 -7.82 -1.47
CA ALA A 253 -6.35 -7.36 -1.99
C ALA A 253 -6.43 -6.97 -3.48
N LEU A 254 -7.21 -7.70 -4.30
CA LEU A 254 -7.46 -7.35 -5.71
C LEU A 254 -8.29 -6.07 -5.84
N ALA A 255 -9.22 -5.81 -4.92
CA ALA A 255 -10.07 -4.61 -4.93
C ALA A 255 -9.28 -3.29 -4.75
N HIS A 256 -8.05 -3.35 -4.23
CA HIS A 256 -7.17 -2.18 -4.15
C HIS A 256 -6.65 -1.70 -5.53
N PHE A 257 -6.85 -2.49 -6.60
CA PHE A 257 -6.46 -2.11 -7.97
C PHE A 257 -7.65 -1.48 -8.69
N ARG A 258 -7.74 -0.14 -8.71
CA ARG A 258 -8.88 0.61 -9.28
C ARG A 258 -9.22 0.28 -10.74
N HIS A 259 -8.23 -0.10 -11.52
CA HIS A 259 -8.43 -0.47 -12.92
C HIS A 259 -8.93 -1.90 -13.12
N LEU A 260 -9.09 -2.68 -12.04
CA LEU A 260 -9.58 -4.05 -12.06
C LEU A 260 -10.97 -4.12 -11.42
N PHE A 261 -11.97 -4.53 -12.20
CA PHE A 261 -13.30 -4.79 -11.66
C PHE A 261 -13.32 -6.16 -10.98
N VAL A 262 -13.47 -6.18 -9.67
CA VAL A 262 -13.48 -7.42 -8.86
C VAL A 262 -14.92 -7.77 -8.48
N VAL A 263 -15.36 -8.96 -8.87
CA VAL A 263 -16.70 -9.46 -8.52
C VAL A 263 -16.77 -9.74 -7.02
N ALA A 264 -17.84 -9.27 -6.39
CA ALA A 264 -18.07 -9.50 -4.96
C ALA A 264 -18.12 -10.99 -4.61
N ARG A 265 -17.53 -11.35 -3.46
CA ARG A 265 -17.43 -12.72 -2.94
C ARG A 265 -18.75 -13.49 -3.03
N ASN A 266 -19.86 -12.88 -2.61
CA ASN A 266 -21.18 -13.56 -2.59
C ASN A 266 -21.61 -14.07 -3.96
N SER A 267 -21.26 -13.38 -5.04
CA SER A 267 -21.56 -13.82 -6.41
C SER A 267 -20.71 -15.01 -6.83
N SER A 268 -19.43 -15.02 -6.46
CA SER A 268 -18.52 -16.15 -6.71
C SER A 268 -18.87 -17.37 -5.90
N PHE A 269 -19.37 -17.20 -4.66
CA PHE A 269 -19.72 -18.29 -3.75
C PHE A 269 -21.00 -19.05 -4.14
N ALA A 270 -21.80 -18.50 -5.07
CA ALA A 270 -22.91 -19.25 -5.68
C ALA A 270 -22.42 -20.51 -6.45
N TYR A 271 -21.14 -20.57 -6.76
CA TYR A 271 -20.51 -21.71 -7.45
C TYR A 271 -19.85 -22.73 -6.50
N LYS A 272 -19.92 -22.52 -5.18
CA LYS A 272 -19.31 -23.41 -4.19
C LYS A 272 -19.86 -24.85 -4.33
N GLY A 273 -18.95 -25.81 -4.40
CA GLY A 273 -19.29 -27.25 -4.52
C GLY A 273 -19.83 -27.68 -5.87
N ARG A 274 -19.82 -26.81 -6.89
CA ARG A 274 -20.27 -27.11 -8.25
C ARG A 274 -19.06 -27.37 -9.15
N SER A 275 -19.16 -28.39 -10.00
CA SER A 275 -18.23 -28.57 -11.13
C SER A 275 -18.79 -27.78 -12.32
N ILE A 276 -18.17 -26.65 -12.66
CA ILE A 276 -18.69 -25.72 -13.67
C ILE A 276 -17.58 -25.40 -14.68
N ASP A 277 -17.96 -25.28 -15.94
CA ASP A 277 -17.07 -24.78 -16.99
C ASP A 277 -16.73 -23.31 -16.74
N ILE A 278 -15.44 -23.00 -16.66
CA ILE A 278 -14.91 -21.64 -16.42
C ILE A 278 -15.42 -20.65 -17.47
N LYS A 279 -15.61 -21.08 -18.73
CA LYS A 279 -16.21 -20.23 -19.78
C LYS A 279 -17.67 -19.89 -19.48
N GLN A 280 -18.39 -20.79 -18.82
CA GLN A 280 -19.75 -20.53 -18.38
C GLN A 280 -19.74 -19.53 -17.20
N VAL A 281 -18.87 -19.71 -16.21
CA VAL A 281 -18.69 -18.75 -15.10
C VAL A 281 -18.39 -17.36 -15.64
N GLY A 282 -17.46 -17.24 -16.61
CA GLY A 282 -17.13 -15.97 -17.23
C GLY A 282 -18.34 -15.27 -17.87
N ARG A 283 -19.22 -16.03 -18.56
CA ARG A 283 -20.45 -15.49 -19.16
C ARG A 283 -21.50 -15.10 -18.11
N GLU A 284 -21.66 -15.92 -17.06
CA GLU A 284 -22.69 -15.69 -16.04
C GLU A 284 -22.32 -14.53 -15.11
N LEU A 285 -21.04 -14.40 -14.73
CA LEU A 285 -20.54 -13.31 -13.89
C LEU A 285 -20.10 -12.08 -14.69
N GLY A 286 -20.02 -12.19 -16.03
CA GLY A 286 -19.54 -11.10 -16.89
C GLY A 286 -18.07 -10.77 -16.66
N VAL A 287 -17.23 -11.77 -16.33
CA VAL A 287 -15.80 -11.55 -16.05
C VAL A 287 -14.91 -12.16 -17.11
N ARG A 288 -13.78 -11.48 -17.36
CA ARG A 288 -12.75 -11.96 -18.29
C ARG A 288 -11.79 -12.96 -17.66
N TYR A 289 -11.55 -12.82 -16.36
CA TYR A 289 -10.59 -13.63 -15.63
C TYR A 289 -11.24 -14.31 -14.44
N VAL A 290 -10.76 -15.50 -14.12
CA VAL A 290 -11.17 -16.25 -12.94
C VAL A 290 -9.92 -16.73 -12.21
N VAL A 291 -9.89 -16.52 -10.91
CA VAL A 291 -8.97 -17.20 -9.99
C VAL A 291 -9.69 -18.38 -9.38
N GLU A 292 -9.11 -19.54 -9.48
CA GLU A 292 -9.54 -20.73 -8.74
C GLU A 292 -8.37 -21.35 -7.99
N GLY A 293 -8.65 -22.17 -7.00
CA GLY A 293 -7.60 -22.80 -6.23
C GLY A 293 -8.09 -23.96 -5.40
N SER A 294 -7.13 -24.57 -4.69
CA SER A 294 -7.40 -25.67 -3.78
C SER A 294 -6.51 -25.60 -2.55
N VAL A 295 -7.04 -26.09 -1.44
CA VAL A 295 -6.33 -26.27 -0.18
C VAL A 295 -6.26 -27.73 0.16
N ARG A 296 -5.07 -28.22 0.51
CA ARG A 296 -4.85 -29.59 0.98
C ARG A 296 -3.98 -29.58 2.23
N ARG A 297 -4.42 -30.30 3.24
CA ARG A 297 -3.66 -30.55 4.46
C ARG A 297 -3.07 -31.97 4.45
N ALA A 298 -1.84 -32.09 4.91
CA ALA A 298 -1.20 -33.37 5.20
C ALA A 298 -0.48 -33.25 6.54
N SER A 299 -1.09 -33.81 7.59
CA SER A 299 -0.65 -33.68 8.99
C SER A 299 -0.58 -32.19 9.40
N ASP A 300 0.61 -31.65 9.64
CA ASP A 300 0.88 -30.28 10.04
C ASP A 300 1.22 -29.35 8.86
N ARG A 301 1.20 -29.87 7.63
CA ARG A 301 1.52 -29.10 6.43
C ARG A 301 0.25 -28.76 5.66
N LEU A 302 0.20 -27.49 5.24
CA LEU A 302 -0.80 -26.98 4.31
C LEU A 302 -0.16 -26.80 2.93
N ARG A 303 -0.89 -27.19 1.90
CA ARG A 303 -0.55 -26.90 0.51
C ARG A 303 -1.71 -26.18 -0.14
N ILE A 304 -1.42 -25.03 -0.72
CA ILE A 304 -2.37 -24.17 -1.40
C ILE A 304 -1.93 -24.09 -2.85
N ALA A 305 -2.84 -24.32 -3.77
CA ALA A 305 -2.62 -24.10 -5.20
C ALA A 305 -3.56 -23.02 -5.69
N GLY A 306 -3.05 -22.08 -6.49
CA GLY A 306 -3.83 -21.04 -7.13
C GLY A 306 -3.57 -21.03 -8.63
N GLN A 307 -4.58 -20.63 -9.42
CA GLN A 307 -4.45 -20.50 -10.86
C GLN A 307 -5.35 -19.38 -11.39
N LEU A 308 -4.85 -18.66 -12.40
CA LEU A 308 -5.57 -17.62 -13.13
C LEU A 308 -5.92 -18.12 -14.51
N ILE A 309 -7.17 -17.97 -14.91
CA ILE A 309 -7.71 -18.49 -16.17
C ILE A 309 -8.40 -17.35 -16.93
N ASP A 310 -8.10 -17.23 -18.21
CA ASP A 310 -8.87 -16.41 -19.16
C ASP A 310 -10.17 -17.13 -19.51
N THR A 311 -11.31 -16.54 -19.20
CA THR A 311 -12.62 -17.18 -19.38
C THR A 311 -13.05 -17.27 -20.84
N SER A 312 -12.49 -16.44 -21.73
CA SER A 312 -12.82 -16.44 -23.15
C SER A 312 -12.18 -17.61 -23.88
N THR A 313 -10.94 -17.91 -23.55
CA THR A 313 -10.13 -18.97 -24.17
C THR A 313 -10.13 -20.26 -23.36
N GLY A 314 -10.24 -20.17 -22.04
CA GLY A 314 -9.99 -21.25 -21.10
C GLY A 314 -8.50 -21.50 -20.85
N ALA A 315 -7.62 -20.58 -21.26
CA ALA A 315 -6.18 -20.69 -21.08
C ALA A 315 -5.76 -20.35 -19.65
N TYR A 316 -4.87 -21.15 -19.10
CA TYR A 316 -4.20 -20.85 -17.83
C TYR A 316 -3.13 -19.77 -18.07
N LEU A 317 -3.30 -18.60 -17.47
CA LEU A 317 -2.35 -17.51 -17.57
C LEU A 317 -1.26 -17.59 -16.51
N TRP A 318 -1.62 -18.19 -15.36
CA TRP A 318 -0.72 -18.41 -14.24
C TRP A 318 -1.21 -19.58 -13.39
N ALA A 319 -0.29 -20.32 -12.83
CA ALA A 319 -0.54 -21.33 -11.80
C ALA A 319 0.69 -21.45 -10.91
N ASP A 320 0.48 -21.51 -9.59
CA ASP A 320 1.55 -21.70 -8.61
C ASP A 320 1.05 -22.44 -7.37
N ARG A 321 1.99 -22.79 -6.49
CA ARG A 321 1.75 -23.61 -5.32
C ARG A 321 2.54 -23.09 -4.14
N PHE A 322 1.88 -22.98 -2.98
CA PHE A 322 2.43 -22.50 -1.73
C PHE A 322 2.36 -23.61 -0.68
N ASP A 323 3.45 -23.82 0.04
CA ASP A 323 3.53 -24.81 1.12
C ASP A 323 3.84 -24.07 2.43
N GLY A 324 3.15 -24.43 3.53
CA GLY A 324 3.35 -23.83 4.86
C GLY A 324 2.93 -24.78 5.98
N THR A 325 2.99 -24.29 7.23
CA THR A 325 2.63 -25.04 8.43
C THR A 325 1.34 -24.52 9.06
N LEU A 326 0.64 -25.40 9.80
CA LEU A 326 -0.60 -25.04 10.48
C LEU A 326 -0.38 -24.07 11.65
N ALA A 327 0.83 -24.07 12.24
CA ALA A 327 1.18 -23.19 13.35
C ALA A 327 1.24 -21.69 12.92
N GLU A 328 1.48 -21.46 11.63
CA GLU A 328 1.60 -20.11 11.04
C GLU A 328 0.45 -19.83 10.04
N VAL A 329 -0.72 -20.40 10.32
CA VAL A 329 -1.83 -20.44 9.36
C VAL A 329 -2.30 -19.06 8.87
N PHE A 330 -2.32 -18.07 9.75
CA PHE A 330 -2.75 -16.71 9.41
C PHE A 330 -1.65 -15.94 8.65
N ASP A 331 -0.40 -16.05 9.10
CA ASP A 331 0.75 -15.46 8.38
C ASP A 331 0.88 -16.08 6.99
N LEU A 332 0.64 -17.39 6.86
CA LEU A 332 0.60 -18.10 5.60
C LEU A 332 -0.56 -17.61 4.71
N GLN A 333 -1.73 -17.37 5.27
CA GLN A 333 -2.90 -16.87 4.54
C GLN A 333 -2.61 -15.49 3.94
N ASP A 334 -2.11 -14.56 4.74
CA ASP A 334 -1.75 -13.20 4.29
C ASP A 334 -0.62 -13.24 3.24
N GLN A 335 0.40 -14.05 3.49
CA GLN A 335 1.52 -14.22 2.56
C GLN A 335 1.06 -14.82 1.22
N VAL A 336 0.22 -15.83 1.25
CA VAL A 336 -0.30 -16.49 0.04
C VAL A 336 -1.24 -15.55 -0.72
N ALA A 337 -2.16 -14.85 -0.04
CA ALA A 337 -3.04 -13.88 -0.67
C ALA A 337 -2.22 -12.77 -1.36
N SER A 338 -1.26 -12.17 -0.67
CA SER A 338 -0.36 -11.16 -1.25
C SER A 338 0.46 -11.70 -2.42
N SER A 339 0.97 -12.93 -2.31
CA SER A 339 1.78 -13.55 -3.37
C SER A 339 0.94 -13.88 -4.61
N ILE A 340 -0.28 -14.40 -4.42
CA ILE A 340 -1.23 -14.66 -5.50
C ILE A 340 -1.56 -13.35 -6.22
N VAL A 341 -1.92 -12.30 -5.49
CA VAL A 341 -2.29 -11.00 -6.06
C VAL A 341 -1.11 -10.35 -6.77
N GLY A 342 0.08 -10.41 -6.17
CA GLY A 342 1.32 -9.90 -6.77
C GLY A 342 1.69 -10.62 -8.08
N ALA A 343 1.45 -11.92 -8.18
CA ALA A 343 1.70 -12.70 -9.39
C ALA A 343 0.60 -12.53 -10.46
N ILE A 344 -0.67 -12.40 -10.05
CA ILE A 344 -1.81 -12.31 -10.95
C ILE A 344 -1.87 -10.94 -11.64
N THR A 345 -1.64 -9.85 -10.92
CA THR A 345 -1.80 -8.49 -11.47
C THR A 345 -0.96 -8.24 -12.73
N PRO A 346 0.34 -8.58 -12.77
CA PRO A 346 1.13 -8.45 -13.99
C PRO A 346 0.61 -9.34 -15.15
N LYS A 347 0.05 -10.52 -14.83
CA LYS A 347 -0.47 -11.44 -15.84
C LYS A 347 -1.79 -10.97 -16.45
N VAL A 348 -2.66 -10.36 -15.64
CA VAL A 348 -3.86 -9.68 -16.15
C VAL A 348 -3.46 -8.50 -17.04
N GLU A 349 -2.51 -7.69 -16.63
CA GLU A 349 -2.01 -6.56 -17.41
C GLU A 349 -1.41 -7.03 -18.74
N GLU A 350 -0.60 -8.08 -18.74
CA GLU A 350 -0.02 -8.70 -19.94
C GLU A 350 -1.12 -9.20 -20.91
N ALA A 351 -2.14 -9.90 -20.40
CA ALA A 351 -3.26 -10.39 -21.19
C ALA A 351 -4.10 -9.26 -21.79
N GLU A 352 -4.36 -8.19 -21.02
CA GLU A 352 -5.08 -7.02 -21.50
C GLU A 352 -4.28 -6.24 -22.56
N ILE A 353 -2.96 -6.13 -22.41
CA ILE A 353 -2.05 -5.58 -23.41
C ILE A 353 -2.18 -6.34 -24.73
N GLU A 354 -2.13 -7.68 -24.68
CA GLU A 354 -2.26 -8.51 -25.88
C GLU A 354 -3.66 -8.38 -26.51
N ARG A 355 -4.69 -8.20 -25.71
CA ARG A 355 -6.05 -7.91 -26.18
C ARG A 355 -6.11 -6.55 -26.88
N ALA A 356 -5.57 -5.51 -26.25
CA ALA A 356 -5.57 -4.15 -26.80
C ALA A 356 -4.82 -4.06 -28.13
N LYS A 357 -3.72 -4.79 -28.30
CA LYS A 357 -2.97 -4.87 -29.57
C LYS A 357 -3.80 -5.41 -30.74
N ARG A 358 -4.79 -6.27 -30.45
CA ARG A 358 -5.65 -6.89 -31.47
C ARG A 358 -6.84 -6.01 -31.88
N LYS A 359 -7.19 -4.99 -31.07
CA LYS A 359 -8.30 -4.07 -31.40
C LYS A 359 -7.90 -3.16 -32.60
N PRO A 360 -8.82 -2.89 -33.56
CA PRO A 360 -8.59 -1.87 -34.59
C PRO A 360 -8.39 -0.49 -33.97
N THR A 361 -7.52 0.33 -34.60
CA THR A 361 -7.16 1.65 -34.05
C THR A 361 -8.37 2.60 -33.90
N GLU A 362 -9.36 2.46 -34.76
CA GLU A 362 -10.58 3.28 -34.76
C GLU A 362 -11.51 3.01 -33.55
N SER A 363 -11.40 1.82 -32.96
CA SER A 363 -12.23 1.38 -31.81
C SER A 363 -11.51 1.44 -30.47
N LEU A 364 -10.35 2.11 -30.38
CA LEU A 364 -9.60 2.22 -29.13
C LEU A 364 -10.25 3.24 -28.19
N ASP A 365 -10.45 2.82 -26.94
CA ASP A 365 -10.80 3.70 -25.82
C ASP A 365 -9.56 4.20 -25.07
N ALA A 366 -9.76 5.01 -24.02
CA ALA A 366 -8.67 5.56 -23.23
C ALA A 366 -7.80 4.46 -22.60
N TYR A 367 -8.43 3.39 -22.12
CA TYR A 367 -7.73 2.28 -21.48
C TYR A 367 -6.92 1.44 -22.49
N ASP A 368 -7.41 1.24 -23.69
CA ASP A 368 -6.64 0.55 -24.75
C ASP A 368 -5.38 1.34 -25.14
N TYR A 369 -5.47 2.68 -25.27
CA TYR A 369 -4.29 3.52 -25.51
C TYR A 369 -3.30 3.43 -24.36
N TYR A 370 -3.78 3.44 -23.11
CA TYR A 370 -2.96 3.29 -21.92
C TYR A 370 -2.22 1.94 -21.92
N LEU A 371 -2.92 0.83 -22.18
CA LEU A 371 -2.33 -0.51 -22.25
C LEU A 371 -1.28 -0.64 -23.37
N ARG A 372 -1.56 -0.08 -24.55
CA ARG A 372 -0.57 -0.03 -25.64
C ARG A 372 0.67 0.78 -25.23
N GLY A 373 0.45 1.90 -24.53
CA GLY A 373 1.53 2.71 -23.96
C GLY A 373 2.39 1.93 -22.97
N LEU A 374 1.78 1.14 -22.07
CA LEU A 374 2.49 0.25 -21.16
C LEU A 374 3.31 -0.80 -21.91
N ALA A 375 2.71 -1.47 -22.91
CA ALA A 375 3.39 -2.49 -23.71
C ALA A 375 4.66 -1.99 -24.39
N VAL A 376 4.63 -0.74 -24.86
CA VAL A 376 5.80 -0.12 -25.49
C VAL A 376 6.80 0.32 -24.43
N PHE A 377 6.33 0.94 -23.36
CA PHE A 377 7.16 1.46 -22.26
C PHE A 377 7.94 0.37 -21.51
N ASP A 378 7.33 -0.81 -21.29
CA ASP A 378 7.94 -1.89 -20.51
C ASP A 378 8.85 -2.78 -21.36
N ARG A 379 8.76 -2.71 -22.69
CA ARG A 379 9.57 -3.51 -23.62
C ARG A 379 11.05 -3.13 -23.58
N THR A 380 11.36 -1.85 -23.40
CA THR A 380 12.74 -1.39 -23.31
C THR A 380 12.85 0.01 -22.66
N VAL A 381 13.83 0.16 -21.79
CA VAL A 381 14.14 1.45 -21.14
C VAL A 381 15.24 2.25 -21.88
N ASN A 382 15.84 1.66 -22.90
CA ASN A 382 17.02 2.18 -23.62
C ASN A 382 16.72 2.49 -25.10
N ASP A 383 15.46 2.54 -25.49
CA ASP A 383 15.02 2.89 -26.83
C ASP A 383 14.22 4.20 -26.77
N GLN A 384 14.85 5.29 -27.23
CA GLN A 384 14.22 6.60 -27.22
C GLN A 384 12.93 6.62 -28.05
N ALA A 385 12.93 5.98 -29.23
CA ALA A 385 11.76 5.95 -30.09
C ALA A 385 10.57 5.24 -29.42
N ALA A 386 10.84 4.15 -28.70
CA ALA A 386 9.81 3.45 -27.92
C ALA A 386 9.26 4.31 -26.77
N ILE A 387 10.10 5.05 -26.07
CA ILE A 387 9.65 5.96 -24.99
C ILE A 387 8.82 7.12 -25.56
N ASP A 388 9.20 7.64 -26.73
CA ASP A 388 8.46 8.69 -27.42
C ASP A 388 7.10 8.18 -27.93
N GLU A 389 7.04 6.96 -28.49
CA GLU A 389 5.79 6.28 -28.87
C GLU A 389 4.88 6.07 -27.64
N ALA A 390 5.42 5.55 -26.54
CA ALA A 390 4.66 5.35 -25.31
C ALA A 390 4.07 6.67 -24.77
N LEU A 391 4.86 7.77 -24.81
CA LEU A 391 4.39 9.10 -24.42
C LEU A 391 3.21 9.56 -25.29
N GLN A 392 3.24 9.34 -26.61
CA GLN A 392 2.12 9.67 -27.50
C GLN A 392 0.88 8.85 -27.18
N LEU A 393 1.04 7.56 -26.90
CA LEU A 393 -0.07 6.68 -26.52
C LEU A 393 -0.72 7.10 -25.20
N PHE A 394 0.08 7.44 -24.19
CA PHE A 394 -0.47 7.96 -22.94
C PHE A 394 -1.15 9.33 -23.12
N LYS A 395 -0.60 10.21 -23.97
CA LYS A 395 -1.27 11.48 -24.32
C LYS A 395 -2.59 11.23 -25.06
N ALA A 396 -2.67 10.23 -25.92
CA ALA A 396 -3.91 9.82 -26.60
C ALA A 396 -4.95 9.29 -25.58
N ALA A 397 -4.51 8.51 -24.58
CA ALA A 397 -5.37 8.07 -23.48
C ALA A 397 -5.96 9.28 -22.73
N ILE A 398 -5.12 10.25 -22.37
CA ILE A 398 -5.52 11.50 -21.69
C ILE A 398 -6.52 12.31 -22.53
N ALA A 399 -6.31 12.38 -23.86
CA ALA A 399 -7.20 13.10 -24.76
C ALA A 399 -8.60 12.43 -24.84
N ARG A 400 -8.67 11.11 -24.68
CA ARG A 400 -9.93 10.34 -24.65
C ARG A 400 -10.63 10.43 -23.29
N ASP A 401 -9.86 10.40 -22.20
CA ASP A 401 -10.34 10.55 -20.83
C ASP A 401 -9.44 11.52 -20.05
N PRO A 402 -9.82 12.80 -19.93
CA PRO A 402 -9.07 13.82 -19.21
C PRO A 402 -9.00 13.60 -17.68
N GLU A 403 -9.77 12.66 -17.13
CA GLU A 403 -9.74 12.30 -15.71
C GLU A 403 -8.95 11.01 -15.42
N PHE A 404 -8.36 10.39 -16.44
CA PHE A 404 -7.59 9.18 -16.28
C PHE A 404 -6.23 9.41 -15.60
N ALA A 405 -6.21 9.47 -14.28
CA ALA A 405 -5.04 9.82 -13.47
C ALA A 405 -3.78 8.97 -13.77
N ALA A 406 -3.93 7.64 -13.92
CA ALA A 406 -2.82 6.76 -14.21
C ALA A 406 -2.16 7.06 -15.57
N ALA A 407 -2.90 7.52 -16.57
CA ALA A 407 -2.33 7.91 -17.87
C ALA A 407 -1.43 9.14 -17.75
N TYR A 408 -1.83 10.14 -16.95
CA TYR A 408 -0.99 11.30 -16.62
C TYR A 408 0.31 10.88 -15.93
N ALA A 409 0.22 9.97 -14.94
CA ALA A 409 1.38 9.49 -14.21
C ALA A 409 2.37 8.74 -15.11
N ARG A 410 1.88 7.92 -16.04
CA ARG A 410 2.71 7.18 -17.00
C ARG A 410 3.30 8.11 -18.06
N ALA A 411 2.56 9.10 -18.56
CA ALA A 411 3.11 10.12 -19.45
C ALA A 411 4.25 10.91 -18.77
N ALA A 412 4.06 11.34 -17.53
CA ALA A 412 5.11 11.97 -16.73
C ALA A 412 6.34 11.04 -16.56
N ARG A 413 6.11 9.73 -16.37
CA ARG A 413 7.16 8.73 -16.21
C ARG A 413 8.05 8.59 -17.46
N CYS A 414 7.51 8.79 -18.67
CA CYS A 414 8.28 8.83 -19.91
C CYS A 414 9.35 9.94 -19.86
N TYR A 415 9.00 11.13 -19.38
CA TYR A 415 9.96 12.22 -19.22
C TYR A 415 11.04 11.90 -18.18
N ALA A 416 10.69 11.19 -17.09
CA ALA A 416 11.70 10.72 -16.13
C ALA A 416 12.70 9.76 -16.77
N THR A 417 12.24 8.87 -17.67
CA THR A 417 13.11 7.99 -18.44
C THR A 417 13.99 8.77 -19.42
N ARG A 418 13.43 9.78 -20.12
CA ARG A 418 14.20 10.68 -20.99
C ARG A 418 15.30 11.41 -20.21
N LYS A 419 14.98 11.91 -19.01
CA LYS A 419 15.95 12.55 -18.10
C LYS A 419 17.09 11.60 -17.71
N SER A 420 16.76 10.35 -17.32
CA SER A 420 17.77 9.38 -16.84
C SER A 420 18.74 8.96 -17.94
N ASN A 421 18.29 8.95 -19.21
CA ASN A 421 19.09 8.57 -20.37
C ASN A 421 19.71 9.76 -21.12
N GLY A 422 19.51 11.00 -20.67
CA GLY A 422 20.08 12.18 -21.33
C GLY A 422 19.39 12.59 -22.64
N TRP A 423 18.13 12.13 -22.88
CA TRP A 423 17.40 12.36 -24.14
C TRP A 423 16.52 13.61 -24.16
N MET A 424 16.54 14.41 -23.11
CA MET A 424 15.81 15.69 -23.08
C MET A 424 16.47 16.68 -24.03
N VAL A 425 15.71 17.23 -24.98
CA VAL A 425 16.15 18.22 -25.97
C VAL A 425 16.01 19.63 -25.39
N ASP A 426 14.81 20.03 -24.98
CA ASP A 426 14.57 21.22 -24.17
C ASP A 426 14.32 20.79 -22.72
N ARG A 427 15.41 20.82 -21.95
CA ARG A 427 15.35 20.34 -20.57
C ARG A 427 14.39 21.15 -19.70
N ALA A 428 14.30 22.45 -19.90
CA ALA A 428 13.45 23.32 -19.09
C ALA A 428 11.96 23.07 -19.38
N GLU A 429 11.61 23.01 -20.67
CA GLU A 429 10.24 22.74 -21.11
C GLU A 429 9.80 21.31 -20.73
N GLU A 430 10.64 20.31 -20.99
CA GLU A 430 10.32 18.91 -20.68
C GLU A 430 10.20 18.64 -19.17
N VAL A 431 11.00 19.29 -18.33
CA VAL A 431 10.88 19.24 -16.87
C VAL A 431 9.57 19.88 -16.41
N ALA A 432 9.23 21.07 -16.96
CA ALA A 432 7.98 21.75 -16.62
C ALA A 432 6.76 20.90 -17.00
N GLU A 433 6.77 20.29 -18.19
CA GLU A 433 5.68 19.42 -18.64
C GLU A 433 5.59 18.14 -17.80
N ALA A 434 6.71 17.50 -17.47
CA ALA A 434 6.73 16.33 -16.60
C ALA A 434 6.12 16.63 -15.22
N VAL A 435 6.49 17.75 -14.61
CA VAL A 435 5.96 18.18 -13.31
C VAL A 435 4.47 18.52 -13.41
N ARG A 436 4.04 19.19 -14.48
CA ARG A 436 2.63 19.48 -14.73
C ARG A 436 1.78 18.22 -14.82
N LEU A 437 2.23 17.24 -15.60
CA LEU A 437 1.55 15.95 -15.75
C LEU A 437 1.54 15.17 -14.42
N ALA A 438 2.64 15.16 -13.68
CA ALA A 438 2.74 14.49 -12.40
C ALA A 438 1.81 15.10 -11.33
N ARG A 439 1.74 16.45 -11.26
CA ARG A 439 0.79 17.12 -10.36
C ARG A 439 -0.65 16.79 -10.72
N ARG A 440 -0.99 16.81 -12.03
CA ARG A 440 -2.33 16.46 -12.47
C ARG A 440 -2.69 15.02 -12.14
N ALA A 441 -1.73 14.09 -12.28
CA ALA A 441 -1.91 12.69 -11.86
C ALA A 441 -2.26 12.57 -10.36
N VAL A 442 -1.50 13.27 -9.50
CA VAL A 442 -1.71 13.25 -8.04
C VAL A 442 -3.02 13.92 -7.64
N GLU A 443 -3.40 15.01 -8.30
CA GLU A 443 -4.67 15.71 -8.05
C GLU A 443 -5.89 14.85 -8.37
N LEU A 444 -5.89 14.21 -9.55
CA LEU A 444 -6.99 13.35 -10.01
C LEU A 444 -7.02 12.01 -9.27
N GLY A 445 -5.84 11.46 -8.98
CA GLY A 445 -5.68 10.12 -8.43
C GLY A 445 -5.37 10.10 -6.94
N ARG A 446 -6.06 10.90 -6.11
CA ARG A 446 -5.83 10.97 -4.65
C ARG A 446 -6.01 9.64 -3.93
N ASP A 447 -6.76 8.73 -4.51
CA ASP A 447 -7.06 7.37 -4.06
C ASP A 447 -6.66 6.30 -5.10
N ASP A 448 -5.76 6.67 -6.02
CA ASP A 448 -5.18 5.77 -7.03
C ASP A 448 -3.68 5.56 -6.73
N ALA A 449 -3.32 4.36 -6.25
CA ALA A 449 -1.96 4.03 -5.88
C ALA A 449 -0.96 4.11 -7.05
N ILE A 450 -1.41 3.83 -8.30
CA ILE A 450 -0.57 3.94 -9.50
C ILE A 450 -0.28 5.41 -9.80
N ALA A 451 -1.32 6.24 -9.80
CA ALA A 451 -1.18 7.67 -10.06
C ALA A 451 -0.29 8.34 -9.01
N LEU A 452 -0.53 8.05 -7.72
CA LEU A 452 0.26 8.60 -6.62
C LEU A 452 1.72 8.14 -6.64
N SER A 453 1.98 6.83 -6.85
CA SER A 453 3.36 6.31 -6.80
C SER A 453 4.20 6.81 -7.98
N HIS A 454 3.69 6.74 -9.21
CA HIS A 454 4.43 7.19 -10.38
C HIS A 454 4.49 8.72 -10.50
N GLY A 455 3.38 9.42 -10.23
CA GLY A 455 3.33 10.88 -10.19
C GLY A 455 4.25 11.43 -9.10
N GLY A 456 4.15 10.89 -7.88
CA GLY A 456 5.02 11.23 -6.76
C GLY A 456 6.50 11.03 -7.07
N TYR A 457 6.87 9.90 -7.67
CA TYR A 457 8.26 9.66 -8.10
C TYR A 457 8.75 10.74 -9.08
N VAL A 458 7.94 11.14 -10.07
CA VAL A 458 8.32 12.17 -11.03
C VAL A 458 8.48 13.53 -10.37
N LEU A 459 7.61 13.90 -9.42
CA LEU A 459 7.78 15.11 -8.62
C LEU A 459 9.12 15.14 -7.89
N GLY A 460 9.54 14.01 -7.31
CA GLY A 460 10.84 13.89 -6.63
C GLY A 460 12.01 13.91 -7.60
N TYR A 461 12.01 13.00 -8.59
CA TYR A 461 13.15 12.76 -9.47
C TYR A 461 13.35 13.86 -10.52
N VAL A 462 12.26 14.33 -11.12
CA VAL A 462 12.32 15.35 -12.17
C VAL A 462 12.17 16.74 -11.59
N GLY A 463 11.18 16.95 -10.71
CA GLY A 463 10.84 18.24 -10.13
C GLY A 463 11.70 18.64 -8.92
N GLY A 464 12.47 17.71 -8.31
CA GLY A 464 13.26 18.00 -7.10
C GLY A 464 12.42 18.09 -5.82
N GLU A 465 11.12 17.74 -5.87
CA GLU A 465 10.17 17.84 -4.77
C GLU A 465 10.17 16.56 -3.91
N LEU A 466 11.32 16.21 -3.33
CA LEU A 466 11.52 14.91 -2.68
C LEU A 466 10.53 14.67 -1.50
N LYS A 467 10.21 15.71 -0.71
CA LYS A 467 9.24 15.60 0.39
C LYS A 467 7.83 15.26 -0.12
N ASN A 468 7.37 15.95 -1.17
CA ASN A 468 6.07 15.67 -1.78
C ASN A 468 6.03 14.26 -2.40
N SER A 469 7.15 13.84 -3.00
CA SER A 469 7.32 12.48 -3.52
C SER A 469 7.10 11.41 -2.44
N ALA A 470 7.72 11.59 -1.27
CA ALA A 470 7.58 10.65 -0.16
C ALA A 470 6.12 10.56 0.31
N VAL A 471 5.45 11.70 0.52
CA VAL A 471 4.04 11.72 0.95
C VAL A 471 3.13 11.00 -0.04
N CYS A 472 3.31 11.25 -1.35
CA CYS A 472 2.51 10.59 -2.38
C CYS A 472 2.74 9.06 -2.41
N ILE A 473 4.00 8.64 -2.31
CA ILE A 473 4.34 7.21 -2.38
C ILE A 473 3.93 6.49 -1.09
N ASP A 474 4.09 7.10 0.08
CA ASP A 474 3.61 6.53 1.34
C ASP A 474 2.08 6.36 1.31
N ARG A 475 1.36 7.35 0.79
CA ARG A 475 -0.10 7.22 0.58
C ARG A 475 -0.44 6.11 -0.41
N ALA A 476 0.34 5.95 -1.49
CA ALA A 476 0.14 4.86 -2.44
C ALA A 476 0.31 3.49 -1.79
N LEU A 477 1.30 3.31 -0.91
CA LEU A 477 1.54 2.07 -0.17
C LEU A 477 0.43 1.77 0.86
N VAL A 478 -0.16 2.81 1.46
CA VAL A 478 -1.33 2.66 2.34
C VAL A 478 -2.56 2.22 1.53
N LEU A 479 -2.78 2.83 0.34
CA LEU A 479 -3.91 2.49 -0.53
C LEU A 479 -3.79 1.09 -1.14
N ASN A 480 -2.58 0.69 -1.52
CA ASN A 480 -2.34 -0.62 -2.10
C ASN A 480 -0.96 -1.16 -1.67
N PRO A 481 -0.90 -1.89 -0.56
CA PRO A 481 0.33 -2.51 -0.08
C PRO A 481 0.87 -3.62 -1.00
N ASN A 482 0.06 -4.13 -1.94
CA ASN A 482 0.43 -5.17 -2.90
C ASN A 482 0.97 -4.61 -4.24
N LEU A 483 1.09 -3.29 -4.37
CA LEU A 483 1.63 -2.66 -5.58
C LEU A 483 3.18 -2.67 -5.55
N ALA A 484 3.80 -3.71 -6.12
CA ALA A 484 5.25 -3.87 -6.16
C ALA A 484 5.99 -2.63 -6.70
N ALA A 485 5.44 -1.96 -7.72
CA ALA A 485 6.01 -0.74 -8.27
C ALA A 485 6.11 0.40 -7.24
N ALA A 486 5.10 0.57 -6.35
CA ALA A 486 5.14 1.58 -5.31
C ALA A 486 6.26 1.32 -4.29
N TRP A 487 6.46 0.06 -3.89
CA TRP A 487 7.58 -0.35 -3.04
C TRP A 487 8.94 -0.06 -3.68
N GLY A 488 9.11 -0.39 -4.98
CA GLY A 488 10.33 -0.10 -5.72
C GLY A 488 10.63 1.40 -5.87
N LEU A 489 9.59 2.22 -6.12
CA LEU A 489 9.73 3.67 -6.20
C LEU A 489 10.00 4.29 -4.82
N SER A 490 9.38 3.75 -3.77
CA SER A 490 9.66 4.14 -2.38
C SER A 490 11.11 3.87 -2.00
N SER A 491 11.68 2.73 -2.40
CA SER A 491 13.10 2.42 -2.16
C SER A 491 14.02 3.54 -2.68
N TRP A 492 13.79 4.01 -3.91
CA TRP A 492 14.56 5.13 -4.45
C TRP A 492 14.41 6.40 -3.61
N VAL A 493 13.19 6.74 -3.23
CA VAL A 493 12.92 7.94 -2.41
C VAL A 493 13.61 7.84 -1.05
N ARG A 494 13.51 6.68 -0.37
CA ARG A 494 14.16 6.46 0.93
C ARG A 494 15.68 6.55 0.85
N ALA A 495 16.29 5.99 -0.20
CA ALA A 495 17.74 6.14 -0.44
C ALA A 495 18.14 7.62 -0.57
N CYS A 496 17.36 8.43 -1.33
CA CYS A 496 17.59 9.85 -1.48
C CYS A 496 17.33 10.67 -0.20
N PHE A 497 16.50 10.18 0.71
CA PHE A 497 16.29 10.78 2.03
C PHE A 497 17.39 10.45 3.05
N GLY A 498 18.31 9.56 2.72
CA GLY A 498 19.35 9.09 3.65
C GLY A 498 18.83 8.01 4.62
N GLU A 499 17.80 7.27 4.22
CA GLU A 499 17.24 6.11 4.94
C GLU A 499 17.61 4.80 4.22
N PRO A 500 18.92 4.46 4.10
CA PRO A 500 19.37 3.38 3.20
C PRO A 500 18.87 1.99 3.61
N ASP A 501 18.77 1.68 4.90
CA ASP A 501 18.32 0.36 5.35
C ASP A 501 16.83 0.17 5.03
N ARG A 502 16.02 1.18 5.26
CA ARG A 502 14.61 1.20 4.87
C ARG A 502 14.43 1.12 3.34
N ALA A 503 15.32 1.74 2.58
CA ALA A 503 15.34 1.63 1.13
C ALA A 503 15.60 0.18 0.67
N VAL A 504 16.52 -0.53 1.31
CA VAL A 504 16.79 -1.96 1.04
C VAL A 504 15.56 -2.81 1.37
N GLU A 505 14.92 -2.58 2.51
CA GLU A 505 13.68 -3.29 2.90
C GLU A 505 12.55 -3.11 1.87
N HIS A 506 12.36 -1.87 1.40
CA HIS A 506 11.34 -1.55 0.40
C HIS A 506 11.65 -2.20 -0.96
N ALA A 507 12.91 -2.19 -1.41
CA ALA A 507 13.31 -2.90 -2.62
C ALA A 507 13.07 -4.41 -2.50
N ALA A 508 13.43 -5.00 -1.35
CA ALA A 508 13.16 -6.41 -1.08
C ALA A 508 11.66 -6.73 -1.07
N GLY A 509 10.83 -5.82 -0.53
CA GLY A 509 9.36 -5.89 -0.59
C GLY A 509 8.85 -5.95 -2.03
N ALA A 510 9.33 -5.05 -2.90
CA ALA A 510 8.98 -5.04 -4.32
C ALA A 510 9.35 -6.36 -5.02
N MET A 511 10.57 -6.86 -4.79
CA MET A 511 11.06 -8.11 -5.37
C MET A 511 10.29 -9.34 -4.88
N ARG A 512 9.83 -9.35 -3.62
CA ARG A 512 8.98 -10.44 -3.11
C ARG A 512 7.59 -10.43 -3.72
N LEU A 513 6.99 -9.24 -3.89
CA LEU A 513 5.64 -9.10 -4.46
C LEU A 513 5.60 -9.45 -5.95
N SER A 514 6.67 -9.18 -6.70
CA SER A 514 6.72 -9.45 -8.14
C SER A 514 8.11 -9.97 -8.56
N PRO A 515 8.44 -11.24 -8.28
CA PRO A 515 9.78 -11.80 -8.53
C PRO A 515 10.11 -11.95 -10.03
N LEU A 516 9.10 -11.97 -10.89
CA LEU A 516 9.22 -12.07 -12.34
C LEU A 516 8.92 -10.74 -13.06
N ASP A 517 8.98 -9.64 -12.33
CA ASP A 517 8.70 -8.31 -12.90
C ASP A 517 9.72 -7.95 -14.00
N PRO A 518 9.27 -7.47 -15.15
CA PRO A 518 10.19 -7.00 -16.19
C PRO A 518 11.15 -5.89 -15.73
N ARG A 519 10.79 -5.19 -14.65
CA ARG A 519 11.56 -4.10 -14.05
C ARG A 519 12.40 -4.51 -12.83
N LEU A 520 12.56 -5.79 -12.57
CA LEU A 520 13.36 -6.31 -11.45
C LEU A 520 14.75 -5.65 -11.39
N PHE A 521 15.38 -5.41 -12.54
CA PHE A 521 16.66 -4.71 -12.65
C PHE A 521 16.66 -3.32 -11.99
N ALA A 522 15.52 -2.58 -12.06
CA ALA A 522 15.40 -1.26 -11.46
C ALA A 522 15.35 -1.33 -9.93
N TRP A 523 14.72 -2.37 -9.35
CA TRP A 523 14.71 -2.58 -7.90
C TRP A 523 16.06 -3.04 -7.38
N GLN A 524 16.75 -3.89 -8.14
CA GLN A 524 18.16 -4.26 -7.87
C GLN A 524 19.07 -3.02 -7.87
N PHE A 525 18.90 -2.12 -8.85
CA PHE A 525 19.59 -0.83 -8.87
C PHE A 525 19.26 0.02 -7.64
N CYS A 526 17.99 0.10 -7.22
CA CYS A 526 17.61 0.86 -6.02
C CYS A 526 18.26 0.30 -4.76
N THR A 527 18.40 -1.03 -4.65
CA THR A 527 19.15 -1.68 -3.57
C THR A 527 20.62 -1.27 -3.61
N GLY A 528 21.24 -1.32 -4.80
CA GLY A 528 22.63 -0.87 -4.97
C GLY A 528 22.83 0.60 -4.63
N LEU A 529 21.89 1.48 -5.01
CA LEU A 529 21.90 2.89 -4.64
C LEU A 529 21.79 3.09 -3.13
N ALA A 530 20.93 2.32 -2.46
CA ALA A 530 20.77 2.38 -1.01
C ALA A 530 22.07 1.98 -0.29
N HIS A 531 22.71 0.88 -0.69
CA HIS A 531 24.02 0.49 -0.16
C HIS A 531 25.10 1.53 -0.44
N PHE A 532 25.08 2.12 -1.62
CA PHE A 532 25.99 3.22 -1.97
C PHE A 532 25.82 4.43 -1.03
N CYS A 533 24.60 4.86 -0.78
CA CYS A 533 24.30 5.95 0.15
C CYS A 533 24.71 5.62 1.60
N ALA A 534 24.74 4.34 1.96
CA ALA A 534 25.19 3.86 3.27
C ALA A 534 26.74 3.70 3.38
N GLY A 535 27.49 3.96 2.30
CA GLY A 535 28.94 3.73 2.27
C GLY A 535 29.34 2.25 2.15
N ARG A 536 28.40 1.34 1.91
CA ARG A 536 28.62 -0.11 1.69
C ARG A 536 28.92 -0.35 0.22
N TYR A 537 30.12 0.04 -0.23
CA TYR A 537 30.45 0.11 -1.65
C TYR A 537 30.55 -1.26 -2.32
N ASP A 538 30.98 -2.31 -1.61
CA ASP A 538 31.03 -3.67 -2.15
C ASP A 538 29.62 -4.20 -2.44
N ASP A 539 28.71 -4.07 -1.50
CA ASP A 539 27.29 -4.44 -1.69
C ASP A 539 26.66 -3.60 -2.79
N ALA A 540 26.96 -2.30 -2.86
CA ALA A 540 26.46 -1.41 -3.90
C ALA A 540 26.84 -1.87 -5.30
N VAL A 541 28.11 -2.29 -5.48
CA VAL A 541 28.62 -2.83 -6.75
C VAL A 541 27.94 -4.16 -7.09
N GLU A 542 27.85 -5.10 -6.13
CA GLU A 542 27.22 -6.40 -6.35
C GLU A 542 25.77 -6.26 -6.86
N TRP A 543 24.99 -5.40 -6.22
CA TRP A 543 23.62 -5.14 -6.62
C TRP A 543 23.52 -4.38 -7.95
N ALA A 544 24.40 -3.41 -8.21
CA ALA A 544 24.44 -2.71 -9.49
C ALA A 544 24.80 -3.67 -10.64
N GLU A 545 25.76 -4.57 -10.44
CA GLU A 545 26.12 -5.60 -11.41
C GLU A 545 24.98 -6.62 -11.60
N SER A 546 24.25 -6.97 -10.53
CA SER A 546 23.05 -7.81 -10.64
C SER A 546 22.00 -7.16 -11.55
N SER A 547 21.76 -5.86 -11.39
CA SER A 547 20.92 -5.07 -12.29
C SER A 547 21.42 -5.11 -13.74
N LEU A 548 22.72 -4.97 -13.95
CA LEU A 548 23.35 -4.99 -15.28
C LEU A 548 23.37 -6.38 -15.95
N ARG A 549 23.27 -7.46 -15.19
CA ARG A 549 23.06 -8.80 -15.77
C ARG A 549 21.71 -8.93 -16.46
N SER A 550 20.67 -8.33 -15.87
CA SER A 550 19.32 -8.35 -16.44
C SER A 550 19.11 -7.28 -17.51
N GLN A 551 19.74 -6.10 -17.33
CA GLN A 551 19.64 -4.96 -18.25
C GLN A 551 21.04 -4.36 -18.49
N PRO A 552 21.78 -4.90 -19.49
CA PRO A 552 23.20 -4.56 -19.68
C PRO A 552 23.49 -3.07 -19.92
N ASN A 553 22.56 -2.33 -20.50
CA ASN A 553 22.73 -0.92 -20.85
C ASN A 553 21.97 0.04 -19.91
N TYR A 554 21.75 -0.35 -18.67
CA TYR A 554 21.06 0.51 -17.70
C TYR A 554 22.04 1.54 -17.10
N ALA A 555 22.05 2.75 -17.65
CA ALA A 555 23.00 3.81 -17.31
C ALA A 555 23.05 4.15 -15.81
N SER A 556 21.91 4.09 -15.11
CA SER A 556 21.87 4.37 -13.66
C SER A 556 22.66 3.35 -12.84
N ALA A 557 22.56 2.06 -13.19
CA ALA A 557 23.35 1.01 -12.52
C ALA A 557 24.84 1.10 -12.88
N MET A 558 25.18 1.45 -14.14
CA MET A 558 26.57 1.68 -14.53
C MET A 558 27.22 2.81 -13.72
N ARG A 559 26.46 3.90 -13.44
CA ARG A 559 26.97 5.02 -12.60
C ARG A 559 27.26 4.55 -11.18
N VAL A 560 26.34 3.80 -10.56
CA VAL A 560 26.54 3.26 -9.20
C VAL A 560 27.73 2.29 -9.18
N ALA A 561 27.84 1.39 -10.16
CA ALA A 561 28.95 0.46 -10.25
C ALA A 561 30.30 1.18 -10.43
N ALA A 562 30.39 2.16 -11.35
CA ALA A 562 31.63 2.90 -11.60
C ALA A 562 32.12 3.63 -10.34
N VAL A 563 31.23 4.39 -9.67
CA VAL A 563 31.59 5.14 -8.48
C VAL A 563 31.82 4.20 -7.28
N GLY A 564 31.02 3.13 -7.14
CA GLY A 564 31.21 2.11 -6.11
C GLY A 564 32.56 1.41 -6.21
N HIS A 565 32.97 0.99 -7.42
CA HIS A 565 34.31 0.44 -7.64
C HIS A 565 35.44 1.44 -7.28
N ALA A 566 35.30 2.71 -7.70
CA ALA A 566 36.27 3.73 -7.39
C ALA A 566 36.45 3.94 -5.88
N LEU A 567 35.34 4.05 -5.14
CA LEU A 567 35.36 4.25 -3.69
C LEU A 567 35.77 2.99 -2.91
N ALA A 568 35.60 1.81 -3.50
CA ALA A 568 36.12 0.54 -2.97
C ALA A 568 37.62 0.30 -3.34
N GLY A 569 38.28 1.27 -4.00
CA GLY A 569 39.68 1.17 -4.39
C GLY A 569 39.97 0.33 -5.65
N ARG A 570 38.96 -0.14 -6.35
CA ARG A 570 39.05 -0.94 -7.58
C ARG A 570 39.06 -0.03 -8.82
N LEU A 571 40.15 0.71 -9.00
CA LEU A 571 40.25 1.76 -10.02
C LEU A 571 40.20 1.24 -11.45
N LEU A 572 40.69 0.04 -11.73
CA LEU A 572 40.66 -0.55 -13.06
C LEU A 572 39.21 -0.86 -13.50
N GLU A 573 38.46 -1.50 -12.62
CA GLU A 573 37.04 -1.84 -12.82
C GLU A 573 36.19 -0.57 -12.95
N ALA A 574 36.49 0.46 -12.14
CA ALA A 574 35.84 1.76 -12.24
C ALA A 574 36.07 2.40 -13.61
N GLN A 575 37.32 2.38 -14.13
CA GLN A 575 37.64 2.91 -15.44
C GLN A 575 36.97 2.13 -16.57
N GLN A 576 36.91 0.80 -16.49
CA GLN A 576 36.25 -0.05 -17.46
C GLN A 576 34.71 0.27 -17.50
N MET A 577 34.10 0.38 -16.33
CA MET A 577 32.66 0.71 -16.25
C MET A 577 32.37 2.13 -16.75
N MET A 578 33.26 3.09 -16.45
CA MET A 578 33.14 4.45 -16.97
C MET A 578 33.31 4.51 -18.49
N ALA A 579 34.27 3.78 -19.05
CA ALA A 579 34.45 3.69 -20.51
C ALA A 579 33.20 3.12 -21.20
N ARG A 580 32.59 2.09 -20.60
CA ARG A 580 31.32 1.53 -21.08
C ARG A 580 30.17 2.54 -21.00
N LEU A 581 30.08 3.31 -19.90
CA LEU A 581 29.06 4.36 -19.74
C LEU A 581 29.24 5.48 -20.76
N CYS A 582 30.49 5.96 -21.01
CA CYS A 582 30.79 6.97 -22.02
C CYS A 582 30.50 6.49 -23.45
N ALA A 583 30.73 5.20 -23.74
CA ALA A 583 30.38 4.61 -25.02
C ALA A 583 28.85 4.56 -25.23
N PHE A 584 28.09 4.36 -24.14
CA PHE A 584 26.62 4.36 -24.17
C PHE A 584 26.04 5.78 -24.25
N ASP A 585 26.62 6.74 -23.51
CA ASP A 585 26.21 8.15 -23.49
C ASP A 585 27.42 9.05 -23.83
N PRO A 586 27.66 9.33 -25.13
CA PRO A 586 28.76 10.18 -25.57
C PRO A 586 28.65 11.64 -25.13
N SER A 587 27.50 12.08 -24.67
CA SER A 587 27.28 13.46 -24.17
C SER A 587 27.75 13.64 -22.73
N LEU A 588 28.06 12.56 -22.04
CA LEU A 588 28.53 12.59 -20.66
C LEU A 588 29.90 13.30 -20.61
N ARG A 589 29.94 14.42 -19.91
CA ARG A 589 31.19 15.13 -19.62
C ARG A 589 31.57 14.88 -18.18
N LEU A 590 32.81 14.49 -17.97
CA LEU A 590 33.42 14.34 -16.65
C LEU A 590 33.68 15.69 -16.00
#